data_20f25047f3a5e3dcc19045e753239ab9
#
_entry.id   20f25047f3a5e3dcc19045e753239ab9
#
_cell.length_a   1.000
_cell.length_b   1.000
_cell.length_c   1.000
_cell.angle_alpha   90.00
_cell.angle_beta   90.00
_cell.angle_gamma   90.00
#
_symmetry.space_group_name_H-M   'P 1'
#
loop_
_entity.id
_entity.type
_entity.pdbx_description
1 polymer ?
#
loop_
_entity_poly.entity_id
_entity_poly.type
_entity_poly.pdbx_seq_one_letter_code
_entity_poly.pdbx_strand_id
1 'polypeptide(L)'
;MTKGRNFDNFGASTLPNPFSDVTPQALQVMSANLMQAVQEAQGLLSDSLNGFDFRPPAPGQADPFGGVDAQLKLGAALLRNPEKSGHAMMTLFQGWMNLFQSMASGTPLPKDRRFADPEWETNPAFNLMRRAWMLNAEWLQGLVDAAAEDLDENTTVKARYYMSQFIDAMSPTNMMATNPAALRAMIETNGESVLEGLRNARNDFQRGGGRLAITQTDEDAFEIGKNVATSKGKVIYRNKLIEIIHYNPSRKKMRERPLLIFPPWINKFYILDLQPENSMIRWLLSKRVNTFV
;
A
#
# COMPACT_ATOMS: atom_id res chain seq x y z
N MET A 1 -32.91 50.98 18.84
CA MET A 1 -31.58 51.25 18.26
C MET A 1 -30.80 49.95 18.33
N THR A 2 -30.88 49.13 17.30
CA THR A 2 -30.21 47.84 17.18
C THR A 2 -28.89 48.05 16.44
N LYS A 3 -27.76 47.84 17.12
CA LYS A 3 -26.43 47.89 16.53
C LYS A 3 -26.24 46.69 15.62
N GLY A 4 -26.12 46.94 14.30
CA GLY A 4 -25.68 45.94 13.32
C GLY A 4 -24.27 45.43 13.65
N ARG A 5 -24.09 44.10 13.68
CA ARG A 5 -22.77 43.46 13.73
C ARG A 5 -22.24 43.46 12.30
N ASN A 6 -21.13 44.18 12.08
CA ASN A 6 -20.35 44.09 10.87
C ASN A 6 -19.75 42.67 10.76
N PHE A 7 -20.07 42.02 9.67
CA PHE A 7 -19.49 40.70 9.27
C PHE A 7 -18.22 40.83 8.42
N ASP A 8 -17.53 41.99 8.47
CA ASP A 8 -16.42 42.28 7.54
C ASP A 8 -15.03 41.95 8.11
N ASN A 9 -14.88 40.88 8.91
CA ASN A 9 -13.55 40.40 9.32
C ASN A 9 -13.43 38.87 9.32
N PHE A 10 -13.80 38.22 8.21
CA PHE A 10 -13.11 37.00 7.86
C PHE A 10 -11.86 37.43 7.09
N GLY A 11 -10.77 37.67 7.80
CA GLY A 11 -9.46 37.81 7.19
C GLY A 11 -9.23 36.61 6.30
N ALA A 12 -9.16 36.87 5.01
CA ALA A 12 -8.64 35.89 4.03
C ALA A 12 -7.20 35.60 4.48
N SER A 13 -7.02 34.60 5.36
CA SER A 13 -5.73 33.96 5.54
C SER A 13 -5.39 33.36 4.18
N THR A 14 -4.57 34.07 3.42
CA THR A 14 -4.01 33.57 2.17
C THR A 14 -3.35 32.24 2.54
N LEU A 15 -3.93 31.15 2.04
CA LEU A 15 -3.29 29.84 2.13
C LEU A 15 -1.85 30.01 1.65
N PRO A 16 -0.84 29.53 2.38
CA PRO A 16 0.53 29.64 1.93
C PRO A 16 0.63 29.01 0.52
N ASN A 17 1.05 29.83 -0.45
CA ASN A 17 1.25 29.35 -1.79
C ASN A 17 2.50 28.43 -1.76
N PRO A 18 2.37 27.12 -1.98
CA PRO A 18 3.51 26.20 -1.94
C PRO A 18 4.56 26.50 -3.02
N PHE A 19 4.24 27.39 -3.96
CA PHE A 19 5.13 27.81 -5.06
C PHE A 19 5.75 29.20 -4.83
N SER A 20 5.56 29.84 -3.67
CA SER A 20 6.04 31.20 -3.39
C SER A 20 7.57 31.34 -3.54
N ASP A 21 8.31 30.28 -3.23
CA ASP A 21 9.76 30.28 -3.18
C ASP A 21 10.41 29.59 -4.40
N VAL A 22 9.60 29.19 -5.40
CA VAL A 22 10.07 28.50 -6.60
C VAL A 22 10.64 29.53 -7.60
N THR A 23 11.92 29.40 -7.92
CA THR A 23 12.58 30.28 -8.90
C THR A 23 12.08 30.02 -10.33
N PRO A 24 12.17 31.02 -11.26
CA PRO A 24 11.80 30.82 -12.66
C PRO A 24 12.55 29.65 -13.32
N GLN A 25 13.80 29.43 -12.92
CA GLN A 25 14.61 28.33 -13.43
C GLN A 25 14.11 26.97 -12.91
N ALA A 26 13.72 26.88 -11.65
CA ALA A 26 13.11 25.69 -11.07
C ALA A 26 11.75 25.36 -11.73
N LEU A 27 10.95 26.37 -12.04
CA LEU A 27 9.69 26.20 -12.79
C LEU A 27 9.92 25.66 -14.21
N GLN A 28 10.98 26.09 -14.88
CA GLN A 28 11.34 25.57 -16.20
C GLN A 28 11.75 24.10 -16.13
N VAL A 29 12.57 23.71 -15.15
CA VAL A 29 12.95 22.31 -14.92
C VAL A 29 11.74 21.47 -14.56
N MET A 30 10.89 21.96 -13.66
CA MET A 30 9.65 21.28 -13.27
C MET A 30 8.72 21.06 -14.46
N SER A 31 8.54 22.06 -15.32
CA SER A 31 7.70 21.92 -16.52
C SER A 31 8.25 20.87 -17.49
N ALA A 32 9.57 20.81 -17.67
CA ALA A 32 10.21 19.79 -18.49
C ALA A 32 10.01 18.37 -17.91
N ASN A 33 10.23 18.20 -16.61
CA ASN A 33 10.02 16.92 -15.92
C ASN A 33 8.56 16.48 -15.96
N LEU A 34 7.61 17.38 -15.74
CA LEU A 34 6.19 17.06 -15.84
C LEU A 34 5.76 16.72 -17.29
N MET A 35 6.33 17.36 -18.31
CA MET A 35 6.11 16.94 -19.71
C MET A 35 6.62 15.53 -19.97
N GLN A 36 7.81 15.18 -19.49
CA GLN A 36 8.31 13.81 -19.59
C GLN A 36 7.44 12.83 -18.81
N ALA A 37 6.98 13.22 -17.63
CA ALA A 37 6.05 12.41 -16.84
C ALA A 37 4.74 12.12 -17.59
N VAL A 38 4.19 13.10 -18.31
CA VAL A 38 3.02 12.89 -19.18
C VAL A 38 3.33 11.88 -20.31
N GLN A 39 4.51 11.94 -20.92
CA GLN A 39 4.93 10.97 -21.95
C GLN A 39 5.08 9.56 -21.36
N GLU A 40 5.67 9.43 -20.19
CA GLU A 40 5.75 8.13 -19.48
C GLU A 40 4.35 7.59 -19.12
N ALA A 41 3.44 8.43 -18.66
CA ALA A 41 2.06 8.05 -18.36
C ALA A 41 1.32 7.60 -19.63
N GLN A 42 1.51 8.27 -20.77
CA GLN A 42 0.95 7.84 -22.05
C GLN A 42 1.54 6.50 -22.51
N GLY A 43 2.85 6.31 -22.34
CA GLY A 43 3.52 5.04 -22.61
C GLY A 43 2.95 3.91 -21.74
N LEU A 44 2.80 4.15 -20.44
CA LEU A 44 2.21 3.19 -19.51
C LEU A 44 0.75 2.84 -19.89
N LEU A 45 -0.04 3.84 -20.28
CA LEU A 45 -1.42 3.62 -20.74
C LEU A 45 -1.44 2.77 -22.02
N SER A 46 -0.58 3.08 -22.99
CA SER A 46 -0.45 2.31 -24.23
C SER A 46 -0.02 0.85 -23.94
N ASP A 47 1.00 0.67 -23.11
CA ASP A 47 1.49 -0.64 -22.71
C ASP A 47 0.39 -1.44 -21.96
N SER A 48 -0.38 -0.76 -21.10
CA SER A 48 -1.55 -1.32 -20.42
C SER A 48 -2.61 -1.80 -21.39
N LEU A 49 -3.00 -0.95 -22.36
CA LEU A 49 -4.04 -1.29 -23.34
C LEU A 49 -3.59 -2.45 -24.25
N ASN A 50 -2.31 -2.51 -24.61
CA ASN A 50 -1.75 -3.59 -25.41
C ASN A 50 -1.57 -4.92 -24.64
N GLY A 51 -1.33 -4.84 -23.33
CA GLY A 51 -1.18 -5.98 -22.43
C GLY A 51 -2.50 -6.51 -21.84
N PHE A 52 -3.57 -5.75 -21.92
CA PHE A 52 -4.89 -6.19 -21.47
C PHE A 52 -5.51 -7.16 -22.47
N ASP A 53 -5.64 -8.42 -22.06
CA ASP A 53 -6.53 -9.37 -22.76
C ASP A 53 -7.99 -8.98 -22.44
N PHE A 54 -8.61 -8.22 -23.36
CA PHE A 54 -10.01 -7.79 -23.25
C PHE A 54 -11.02 -8.96 -23.36
N ARG A 55 -10.60 -10.21 -23.24
CA ARG A 55 -11.55 -11.30 -23.14
C ARG A 55 -12.36 -11.13 -21.86
N PRO A 56 -13.69 -11.10 -21.96
CA PRO A 56 -14.51 -11.10 -20.75
C PRO A 56 -14.11 -12.34 -19.93
N PRO A 57 -13.89 -12.19 -18.63
CA PRO A 57 -13.58 -13.33 -17.77
C PRO A 57 -14.70 -14.37 -17.89
N ALA A 58 -14.34 -15.65 -17.87
CA ALA A 58 -15.34 -16.71 -17.88
C ALA A 58 -16.32 -16.53 -16.71
N PRO A 59 -17.59 -16.98 -16.86
CA PRO A 59 -18.57 -16.90 -15.78
C PRO A 59 -17.97 -17.46 -14.48
N GLY A 60 -17.95 -16.66 -13.41
CA GLY A 60 -17.34 -17.00 -12.12
C GLY A 60 -15.88 -16.59 -11.94
N GLN A 61 -15.14 -16.19 -13.00
CA GLN A 61 -13.78 -15.67 -12.89
C GLN A 61 -13.71 -14.16 -12.61
N ALA A 62 -14.78 -13.43 -12.93
CA ALA A 62 -14.85 -11.98 -12.70
C ALA A 62 -14.91 -11.60 -11.22
N ASP A 63 -15.42 -12.49 -10.38
CA ASP A 63 -15.56 -12.28 -8.93
C ASP A 63 -15.28 -13.59 -8.17
N PRO A 64 -14.03 -14.10 -8.19
CA PRO A 64 -13.70 -15.39 -7.61
C PRO A 64 -13.95 -15.48 -6.10
N PHE A 65 -14.03 -14.35 -5.43
CA PHE A 65 -14.23 -14.25 -3.98
C PHE A 65 -15.64 -13.73 -3.60
N GLY A 66 -16.49 -13.38 -4.58
CA GLY A 66 -17.86 -12.91 -4.37
C GLY A 66 -17.95 -11.49 -3.79
N GLY A 67 -16.94 -10.64 -4.06
CA GLY A 67 -16.91 -9.27 -3.58
C GLY A 67 -17.92 -8.36 -4.29
N VAL A 68 -18.01 -8.47 -5.61
CA VAL A 68 -18.97 -7.71 -6.42
C VAL A 68 -20.40 -8.15 -6.09
N ASP A 69 -20.64 -9.46 -5.98
CA ASP A 69 -21.95 -9.99 -5.58
C ASP A 69 -22.38 -9.46 -4.20
N ALA A 70 -21.46 -9.46 -3.22
CA ALA A 70 -21.72 -8.93 -1.89
C ALA A 70 -22.09 -7.43 -1.91
N GLN A 71 -21.39 -6.61 -2.72
CA GLN A 71 -21.68 -5.18 -2.86
C GLN A 71 -23.04 -4.94 -3.56
N LEU A 72 -23.38 -5.73 -4.57
CA LEU A 72 -24.70 -5.65 -5.23
C LEU A 72 -25.83 -6.03 -4.26
N LYS A 73 -25.66 -7.07 -3.46
CA LYS A 73 -26.62 -7.46 -2.43
C LYS A 73 -26.78 -6.40 -1.35
N LEU A 74 -25.67 -5.79 -0.90
CA LEU A 74 -25.67 -4.64 0.02
C LEU A 74 -26.52 -3.49 -0.55
N GLY A 75 -26.23 -3.08 -1.80
CA GLY A 75 -27.00 -2.03 -2.47
C GLY A 75 -28.48 -2.37 -2.58
N ALA A 76 -28.81 -3.61 -2.95
CA ALA A 76 -30.18 -4.06 -3.04
C ALA A 76 -30.90 -4.07 -1.67
N ALA A 77 -30.23 -4.45 -0.59
CA ALA A 77 -30.77 -4.43 0.76
C ALA A 77 -31.09 -2.99 1.20
N LEU A 78 -30.18 -2.05 0.96
CA LEU A 78 -30.41 -0.64 1.25
C LEU A 78 -31.55 -0.03 0.43
N LEU A 79 -31.68 -0.38 -0.86
CA LEU A 79 -32.76 0.10 -1.71
C LEU A 79 -34.14 -0.46 -1.30
N ARG A 80 -34.20 -1.69 -0.77
CA ARG A 80 -35.44 -2.31 -0.28
C ARG A 80 -35.90 -1.72 1.05
N ASN A 81 -35.03 -1.03 1.78
CA ASN A 81 -35.34 -0.42 3.07
C ASN A 81 -35.09 1.10 3.05
N PRO A 82 -36.05 1.89 2.52
CA PRO A 82 -35.92 3.35 2.41
C PRO A 82 -35.73 4.06 3.76
N GLU A 83 -36.23 3.49 4.85
CA GLU A 83 -36.08 4.06 6.19
C GLU A 83 -34.62 3.98 6.64
N LYS A 84 -33.97 2.81 6.50
CA LYS A 84 -32.55 2.63 6.82
C LYS A 84 -31.66 3.54 5.95
N SER A 85 -31.97 3.62 4.66
CA SER A 85 -31.25 4.48 3.72
C SER A 85 -31.41 5.97 4.04
N GLY A 86 -32.63 6.37 4.37
CA GLY A 86 -32.96 7.74 4.80
C GLY A 86 -32.23 8.13 6.09
N HIS A 87 -32.21 7.21 7.07
CA HIS A 87 -31.48 7.42 8.31
C HIS A 87 -29.95 7.55 8.06
N ALA A 88 -29.37 6.70 7.24
CA ALA A 88 -27.96 6.77 6.86
C ALA A 88 -27.62 8.11 6.17
N MET A 89 -28.48 8.59 5.28
CA MET A 89 -28.29 9.90 4.64
C MET A 89 -28.39 11.06 5.64
N MET A 90 -29.31 11.00 6.59
CA MET A 90 -29.43 12.01 7.65
C MET A 90 -28.20 12.00 8.54
N THR A 91 -27.67 10.82 8.88
CA THR A 91 -26.41 10.67 9.64
C THR A 91 -25.24 11.31 8.91
N LEU A 92 -25.12 11.10 7.59
CA LEU A 92 -24.09 11.76 6.78
C LEU A 92 -24.23 13.30 6.82
N PHE A 93 -25.46 13.79 6.63
CA PHE A 93 -25.71 15.24 6.67
C PHE A 93 -25.35 15.83 8.03
N GLN A 94 -25.75 15.21 9.13
CA GLN A 94 -25.38 15.62 10.48
C GLN A 94 -23.85 15.56 10.69
N GLY A 95 -23.22 14.52 10.16
CA GLY A 95 -21.77 14.36 10.18
C GLY A 95 -21.05 15.54 9.50
N TRP A 96 -21.51 15.99 8.34
CA TRP A 96 -20.96 17.16 7.65
C TRP A 96 -21.15 18.45 8.46
N MET A 97 -22.32 18.65 9.08
CA MET A 97 -22.56 19.81 9.97
C MET A 97 -21.61 19.81 11.17
N ASN A 98 -21.43 18.64 11.80
CA ASN A 98 -20.52 18.46 12.92
C ASN A 98 -19.04 18.65 12.50
N LEU A 99 -18.68 18.25 11.29
CA LEU A 99 -17.35 18.44 10.74
C LEU A 99 -16.99 19.94 10.68
N PHE A 100 -17.86 20.76 10.09
CA PHE A 100 -17.62 22.21 10.04
C PHE A 100 -17.54 22.84 11.43
N GLN A 101 -18.39 22.42 12.36
CA GLN A 101 -18.33 22.88 13.74
C GLN A 101 -17.02 22.46 14.42
N SER A 102 -16.57 21.21 14.20
CA SER A 102 -15.32 20.69 14.78
C SER A 102 -14.08 21.39 14.24
N MET A 103 -14.11 21.82 12.98
CA MET A 103 -13.04 22.64 12.39
C MET A 103 -12.99 24.02 13.06
N ALA A 104 -14.14 24.66 13.26
CA ALA A 104 -14.22 25.95 13.90
C ALA A 104 -13.76 25.92 15.37
N SER A 105 -14.00 24.82 16.08
CA SER A 105 -13.59 24.62 17.46
C SER A 105 -12.16 24.08 17.64
N GLY A 106 -11.47 23.72 16.55
CA GLY A 106 -10.14 23.14 16.62
C GLY A 106 -10.11 21.75 17.26
N THR A 107 -11.21 20.98 17.20
CA THR A 107 -11.29 19.65 17.80
C THR A 107 -10.24 18.73 17.21
N PRO A 108 -9.36 18.09 18.01
CA PRO A 108 -8.34 17.18 17.53
C PRO A 108 -8.95 15.95 16.84
N LEU A 109 -8.26 15.44 15.82
CA LEU A 109 -8.62 14.19 15.15
C LEU A 109 -7.94 12.98 15.81
N PRO A 110 -8.55 11.79 15.74
CA PRO A 110 -7.92 10.55 16.17
C PRO A 110 -6.58 10.36 15.46
N LYS A 111 -5.60 9.78 16.17
CA LYS A 111 -4.30 9.44 15.58
C LYS A 111 -4.47 8.31 14.57
N ASP A 112 -4.00 8.54 13.33
CA ASP A 112 -3.96 7.56 12.28
C ASP A 112 -2.60 7.65 11.58
N ARG A 113 -1.91 6.52 11.45
CA ARG A 113 -0.54 6.44 10.89
C ARG A 113 -0.47 6.93 9.44
N ARG A 114 -1.55 6.85 8.70
CA ARG A 114 -1.64 7.34 7.30
C ARG A 114 -1.46 8.85 7.23
N PHE A 115 -1.89 9.58 8.26
CA PHE A 115 -1.88 11.04 8.36
C PHE A 115 -0.78 11.53 9.31
N ALA A 116 0.42 10.91 9.22
CA ALA A 116 1.54 11.26 10.10
C ALA A 116 2.20 12.60 9.76
N ASP A 117 2.06 13.08 8.52
CA ASP A 117 2.61 14.36 8.10
C ASP A 117 1.91 15.53 8.86
N PRO A 118 2.65 16.46 9.44
CA PRO A 118 2.07 17.56 10.21
C PRO A 118 1.09 18.46 9.41
N GLU A 119 1.23 18.55 8.10
CA GLU A 119 0.34 19.36 7.27
C GLU A 119 -1.10 18.85 7.27
N TRP A 120 -1.35 17.60 7.59
CA TRP A 120 -2.71 17.09 7.80
C TRP A 120 -3.44 17.75 8.99
N GLU A 121 -2.69 18.38 9.88
CA GLU A 121 -3.26 19.10 11.03
C GLU A 121 -3.15 20.62 10.88
N THR A 122 -2.03 21.11 10.34
CA THR A 122 -1.71 22.54 10.30
C THR A 122 -2.26 23.25 9.07
N ASN A 123 -2.41 22.55 7.94
CA ASN A 123 -2.95 23.13 6.72
C ASN A 123 -4.48 22.94 6.66
N PRO A 124 -5.29 24.01 6.60
CA PRO A 124 -6.75 23.91 6.64
C PRO A 124 -7.33 23.04 5.51
N ALA A 125 -6.75 23.06 4.30
CA ALA A 125 -7.24 22.28 3.17
C ALA A 125 -7.01 20.78 3.39
N PHE A 126 -5.81 20.37 3.82
CA PHE A 126 -5.53 18.97 4.15
C PHE A 126 -6.29 18.51 5.38
N ASN A 127 -6.46 19.38 6.39
CA ASN A 127 -7.26 19.07 7.57
C ASN A 127 -8.73 18.79 7.20
N LEU A 128 -9.33 19.65 6.35
CA LEU A 128 -10.68 19.41 5.83
C LEU A 128 -10.77 18.09 5.05
N MET A 129 -9.81 17.82 4.18
CA MET A 129 -9.77 16.60 3.37
C MET A 129 -9.67 15.34 4.23
N ARG A 130 -8.82 15.35 5.25
CA ARG A 130 -8.72 14.26 6.23
C ARG A 130 -10.03 14.04 6.97
N ARG A 131 -10.65 15.10 7.48
CA ARG A 131 -11.94 15.01 8.19
C ARG A 131 -13.06 14.50 7.29
N ALA A 132 -13.14 15.02 6.07
CA ALA A 132 -14.12 14.59 5.08
C ALA A 132 -13.96 13.10 4.73
N TRP A 133 -12.71 12.65 4.52
CA TRP A 133 -12.44 11.23 4.26
C TRP A 133 -12.83 10.35 5.46
N MET A 134 -12.48 10.74 6.69
CA MET A 134 -12.84 9.98 7.89
C MET A 134 -14.35 9.89 8.09
N LEU A 135 -15.07 10.99 7.88
CA LEU A 135 -16.53 11.03 7.95
C LEU A 135 -17.17 10.08 6.92
N ASN A 136 -16.70 10.16 5.67
CA ASN A 136 -17.23 9.27 4.61
C ASN A 136 -16.86 7.80 4.85
N ALA A 137 -15.67 7.52 5.39
CA ALA A 137 -15.24 6.18 5.75
C ALA A 137 -16.17 5.55 6.82
N GLU A 138 -16.45 6.30 7.87
CA GLU A 138 -17.36 5.88 8.94
C GLU A 138 -18.79 5.67 8.42
N TRP A 139 -19.28 6.59 7.59
CA TRP A 139 -20.59 6.48 6.98
C TRP A 139 -20.69 5.25 6.06
N LEU A 140 -19.69 4.98 5.21
CA LEU A 140 -19.69 3.82 4.32
C LEU A 140 -19.70 2.49 5.10
N GLN A 141 -18.97 2.42 6.21
CA GLN A 141 -19.02 1.27 7.11
C GLN A 141 -20.39 1.16 7.77
N GLY A 142 -20.98 2.27 8.20
CA GLY A 142 -22.33 2.33 8.75
C GLY A 142 -23.41 1.85 7.78
N LEU A 143 -23.25 2.03 6.46
CA LEU A 143 -24.17 1.45 5.47
C LEU A 143 -24.16 -0.08 5.51
N VAL A 144 -23.00 -0.71 5.66
CA VAL A 144 -22.91 -2.16 5.79
C VAL A 144 -23.59 -2.64 7.06
N ASP A 145 -23.36 -1.93 8.17
CA ASP A 145 -23.97 -2.29 9.46
C ASP A 145 -25.49 -2.12 9.45
N ALA A 146 -26.01 -1.07 8.81
CA ALA A 146 -27.44 -0.84 8.64
C ALA A 146 -28.13 -1.93 7.81
N ALA A 147 -27.44 -2.52 6.85
CA ALA A 147 -27.98 -3.59 6.00
C ALA A 147 -27.71 -5.01 6.54
N ALA A 148 -26.90 -5.16 7.61
CA ALA A 148 -26.45 -6.46 8.10
C ALA A 148 -27.60 -7.42 8.46
N GLU A 149 -28.72 -6.90 8.99
CA GLU A 149 -29.91 -7.72 9.32
C GLU A 149 -30.66 -8.25 8.09
N ASP A 150 -30.50 -7.59 6.94
CA ASP A 150 -31.13 -7.93 5.67
C ASP A 150 -30.26 -8.83 4.78
N LEU A 151 -29.08 -9.20 5.27
CA LEU A 151 -28.06 -10.00 4.57
C LEU A 151 -27.71 -11.26 5.36
N ASP A 152 -27.28 -12.30 4.67
CA ASP A 152 -26.68 -13.45 5.36
C ASP A 152 -25.28 -13.08 5.91
N GLU A 153 -24.84 -13.82 6.92
CA GLU A 153 -23.58 -13.56 7.64
C GLU A 153 -22.37 -13.52 6.69
N ASN A 154 -22.27 -14.46 5.75
CA ASN A 154 -21.14 -14.53 4.80
C ASN A 154 -21.12 -13.31 3.86
N THR A 155 -22.27 -12.90 3.36
CA THR A 155 -22.42 -11.69 2.52
C THR A 155 -22.05 -10.45 3.32
N THR A 156 -22.49 -10.34 4.57
CA THR A 156 -22.15 -9.20 5.46
C THR A 156 -20.64 -9.11 5.70
N VAL A 157 -19.98 -10.24 5.99
CA VAL A 157 -18.51 -10.28 6.19
C VAL A 157 -17.78 -9.84 4.92
N LYS A 158 -18.19 -10.34 3.76
CA LYS A 158 -17.61 -9.94 2.47
C LYS A 158 -17.85 -8.46 2.17
N ALA A 159 -19.07 -7.98 2.34
CA ALA A 159 -19.40 -6.58 2.11
C ALA A 159 -18.56 -5.65 2.99
N ARG A 160 -18.39 -5.98 4.27
CA ARG A 160 -17.54 -5.23 5.21
C ARG A 160 -16.07 -5.23 4.80
N TYR A 161 -15.55 -6.40 4.40
CA TYR A 161 -14.18 -6.52 3.93
C TYR A 161 -13.91 -5.66 2.69
N TYR A 162 -14.72 -5.82 1.65
CA TYR A 162 -14.52 -5.05 0.40
C TYR A 162 -14.81 -3.57 0.57
N MET A 163 -15.76 -3.19 1.44
CA MET A 163 -15.95 -1.78 1.79
C MET A 163 -14.74 -1.20 2.49
N SER A 164 -14.11 -1.90 3.41
CA SER A 164 -12.88 -1.42 4.05
C SER A 164 -11.73 -1.27 3.04
N GLN A 165 -11.57 -2.22 2.10
CA GLN A 165 -10.59 -2.12 1.02
C GLN A 165 -10.84 -0.91 0.12
N PHE A 166 -12.10 -0.64 -0.23
CA PHE A 166 -12.48 0.55 -0.99
C PHE A 166 -12.16 1.84 -0.24
N ILE A 167 -12.53 1.94 1.02
CA ILE A 167 -12.23 3.08 1.88
C ILE A 167 -10.74 3.33 1.96
N ASP A 168 -9.94 2.28 2.19
CA ASP A 168 -8.48 2.40 2.27
C ASP A 168 -7.87 2.82 0.94
N ALA A 169 -8.35 2.26 -0.18
CA ALA A 169 -7.88 2.65 -1.52
C ALA A 169 -8.20 4.12 -1.84
N MET A 170 -9.34 4.62 -1.39
CA MET A 170 -9.77 6.01 -1.59
C MET A 170 -9.19 7.00 -0.57
N SER A 171 -8.25 6.56 0.26
CA SER A 171 -7.57 7.47 1.19
C SER A 171 -6.84 8.59 0.43
N PRO A 172 -6.99 9.85 0.84
CA PRO A 172 -6.29 10.97 0.19
C PRO A 172 -4.76 10.86 0.31
N THR A 173 -4.26 10.05 1.24
CA THR A 173 -2.82 9.75 1.36
C THR A 173 -2.27 8.91 0.21
N ASN A 174 -3.11 8.24 -0.55
CA ASN A 174 -2.69 7.40 -1.67
C ASN A 174 -2.56 8.15 -3.00
N MET A 175 -3.01 9.39 -3.05
CA MET A 175 -3.02 10.17 -4.29
C MET A 175 -2.00 11.29 -4.20
N MET A 176 -1.18 11.45 -5.24
CA MET A 176 -0.14 12.48 -5.30
C MET A 176 -0.72 13.89 -5.10
N ALA A 177 -1.84 14.21 -5.74
CA ALA A 177 -2.45 15.55 -5.70
C ALA A 177 -3.04 15.91 -4.33
N THR A 178 -3.28 14.94 -3.47
CA THR A 178 -3.93 15.14 -2.17
C THR A 178 -3.04 14.80 -0.98
N ASN A 179 -1.85 14.21 -1.23
CA ASN A 179 -0.89 13.89 -0.18
C ASN A 179 0.14 15.03 -0.01
N PRO A 180 0.18 15.72 1.15
CA PRO A 180 1.11 16.83 1.36
C PRO A 180 2.58 16.44 1.22
N ALA A 181 2.97 15.25 1.69
CA ALA A 181 4.34 14.78 1.54
C ALA A 181 4.72 14.56 0.07
N ALA A 182 3.80 14.01 -0.74
CA ALA A 182 4.03 13.81 -2.17
C ALA A 182 4.09 15.13 -2.94
N LEU A 183 3.23 16.09 -2.61
CA LEU A 183 3.26 17.43 -3.21
C LEU A 183 4.56 18.17 -2.85
N ARG A 184 4.99 18.08 -1.61
CA ARG A 184 6.27 18.67 -1.18
C ARG A 184 7.44 18.04 -1.93
N ALA A 185 7.50 16.72 -2.00
CA ALA A 185 8.54 16.02 -2.76
C ALA A 185 8.54 16.42 -4.25
N MET A 186 7.37 16.58 -4.85
CA MET A 186 7.27 17.06 -6.24
C MET A 186 7.88 18.46 -6.41
N ILE A 187 7.61 19.38 -5.47
CA ILE A 187 8.12 20.75 -5.52
C ILE A 187 9.64 20.76 -5.26
N GLU A 188 10.11 20.10 -4.20
CA GLU A 188 11.51 20.04 -3.81
C GLU A 188 12.41 19.40 -4.88
N THR A 189 11.89 18.41 -5.60
CA THR A 189 12.61 17.73 -6.68
C THR A 189 12.35 18.33 -8.07
N ASN A 190 11.65 19.47 -8.17
CA ASN A 190 11.23 20.05 -9.44
C ASN A 190 10.53 19.04 -10.38
N GLY A 191 9.66 18.18 -9.82
CA GLY A 191 8.90 17.17 -10.54
C GLY A 191 9.62 15.87 -10.83
N GLU A 192 10.92 15.73 -10.51
CA GLU A 192 11.69 14.50 -10.75
C GLU A 192 11.08 13.29 -10.03
N SER A 193 10.60 13.45 -8.79
CA SER A 193 9.96 12.36 -8.02
C SER A 193 8.73 11.78 -8.75
N VAL A 194 7.98 12.61 -9.47
CA VAL A 194 6.81 12.16 -10.26
C VAL A 194 7.28 11.37 -11.49
N LEU A 195 8.29 11.90 -12.18
CA LEU A 195 8.86 11.27 -13.38
C LEU A 195 9.45 9.88 -13.04
N GLU A 196 10.23 9.79 -11.96
CA GLU A 196 10.79 8.51 -11.49
C GLU A 196 9.69 7.52 -11.08
N GLY A 197 8.66 8.00 -10.37
CA GLY A 197 7.52 7.16 -10.00
C GLY A 197 6.82 6.54 -11.21
N LEU A 198 6.61 7.30 -12.27
CA LEU A 198 6.01 6.82 -13.52
C LEU A 198 6.94 5.87 -14.29
N ARG A 199 8.24 6.14 -14.31
CA ARG A 199 9.24 5.22 -14.90
C ARG A 199 9.24 3.88 -14.18
N ASN A 200 9.22 3.90 -12.85
CA ASN A 200 9.17 2.69 -12.03
C ASN A 200 7.87 1.90 -12.30
N ALA A 201 6.72 2.57 -12.31
CA ALA A 201 5.45 1.94 -12.63
C ALA A 201 5.45 1.30 -14.04
N ARG A 202 6.00 1.99 -15.04
CA ARG A 202 6.12 1.46 -16.39
C ARG A 202 7.04 0.25 -16.47
N ASN A 203 8.20 0.30 -15.81
CA ASN A 203 9.15 -0.82 -15.75
C ASN A 203 8.51 -2.05 -15.08
N ASP A 204 7.79 -1.84 -13.97
CA ASP A 204 7.09 -2.92 -13.28
C ASP A 204 6.00 -3.54 -14.15
N PHE A 205 5.31 -2.72 -14.94
CA PHE A 205 4.27 -3.18 -15.85
C PHE A 205 4.85 -3.96 -17.04
N GLN A 206 5.94 -3.47 -17.63
CA GLN A 206 6.65 -4.17 -18.72
C GLN A 206 7.25 -5.48 -18.25
N ARG A 207 7.90 -5.51 -17.08
CA ARG A 207 8.42 -6.74 -16.47
C ARG A 207 7.31 -7.75 -16.17
N GLY A 208 6.14 -7.30 -15.78
CA GLY A 208 4.97 -8.13 -15.53
C GLY A 208 4.25 -8.62 -16.78
N GLY A 209 4.75 -8.31 -18.01
CA GLY A 209 4.10 -8.70 -19.25
C GLY A 209 2.68 -8.17 -19.38
N GLY A 210 2.44 -6.90 -19.03
CA GLY A 210 1.13 -6.28 -19.01
C GLY A 210 0.37 -6.38 -17.67
N ARG A 211 1.03 -6.91 -16.63
CA ARG A 211 0.52 -6.94 -15.25
C ARG A 211 1.46 -6.16 -14.34
N LEU A 212 0.91 -5.51 -13.34
CA LEU A 212 1.74 -4.79 -12.36
C LEU A 212 2.54 -5.80 -11.52
N ALA A 213 3.85 -5.91 -11.76
CA ALA A 213 4.79 -6.73 -11.01
C ALA A 213 5.75 -5.82 -10.24
N ILE A 214 5.27 -5.30 -9.09
CA ILE A 214 6.00 -4.32 -8.28
C ILE A 214 7.31 -4.92 -7.78
N THR A 215 8.43 -4.23 -8.03
CA THR A 215 9.75 -4.57 -7.50
C THR A 215 9.79 -4.23 -6.02
N GLN A 216 9.90 -5.26 -5.16
CA GLN A 216 10.00 -5.09 -3.71
C GLN A 216 11.42 -5.29 -3.19
N THR A 217 12.26 -5.95 -3.98
CA THR A 217 13.65 -6.27 -3.64
C THR A 217 14.53 -6.08 -4.87
N ASP A 218 15.80 -5.80 -4.64
CA ASP A 218 16.82 -5.89 -5.66
C ASP A 218 17.10 -7.38 -5.92
N GLU A 219 16.64 -7.90 -7.07
CA GLU A 219 16.77 -9.31 -7.43
C GLU A 219 18.22 -9.71 -7.73
N ASP A 220 19.08 -8.75 -8.06
CA ASP A 220 20.49 -8.94 -8.37
C ASP A 220 21.40 -8.79 -7.11
N ALA A 221 20.84 -8.36 -5.98
CA ALA A 221 21.58 -8.16 -4.74
C ALA A 221 22.16 -9.46 -4.14
N PHE A 222 21.60 -10.63 -4.49
CA PHE A 222 21.94 -11.89 -3.86
C PHE A 222 22.40 -12.93 -4.88
N GLU A 223 23.63 -13.45 -4.64
CA GLU A 223 24.21 -14.54 -5.43
C GLU A 223 24.57 -15.70 -4.51
N ILE A 224 23.94 -16.86 -4.76
CA ILE A 224 24.15 -18.08 -3.97
C ILE A 224 25.61 -18.51 -4.07
N GLY A 225 26.23 -18.74 -2.91
CA GLY A 225 27.64 -19.10 -2.79
C GLY A 225 28.61 -17.91 -2.67
N LYS A 226 28.14 -16.69 -2.94
CA LYS A 226 28.95 -15.46 -2.79
C LYS A 226 28.57 -14.66 -1.56
N ASN A 227 27.32 -14.17 -1.50
CA ASN A 227 26.83 -13.39 -0.39
C ASN A 227 25.61 -14.00 0.33
N VAL A 228 25.05 -15.10 -0.24
CA VAL A 228 24.05 -15.96 0.36
C VAL A 228 24.51 -17.41 0.26
N ALA A 229 24.21 -18.24 1.25
CA ALA A 229 24.61 -19.66 1.30
C ALA A 229 26.12 -19.83 1.17
N THR A 230 26.89 -19.08 1.96
CA THR A 230 28.35 -18.99 1.82
C THR A 230 29.12 -20.15 2.44
N SER A 231 28.48 -20.99 3.27
CA SER A 231 29.11 -22.17 3.86
C SER A 231 29.32 -23.26 2.81
N LYS A 232 30.57 -23.67 2.65
CA LYS A 232 30.93 -24.68 1.63
C LYS A 232 30.46 -26.07 2.05
N GLY A 233 29.87 -26.81 1.09
CA GLY A 233 29.41 -28.19 1.30
C GLY A 233 29.41 -28.97 0.00
N LYS A 234 29.00 -30.26 0.09
CA LYS A 234 28.85 -31.16 -1.06
C LYS A 234 27.57 -31.93 -0.90
N VAL A 235 26.86 -32.15 -1.99
CA VAL A 235 25.75 -33.11 -2.04
C VAL A 235 26.33 -34.51 -1.92
N ILE A 236 25.97 -35.25 -0.89
CA ILE A 236 26.45 -36.61 -0.62
C ILE A 236 25.40 -37.68 -0.93
N TYR A 237 24.16 -37.28 -1.05
CA TYR A 237 23.05 -38.14 -1.43
C TYR A 237 22.02 -37.36 -2.23
N ARG A 238 21.43 -38.02 -3.22
CA ARG A 238 20.35 -37.43 -4.04
C ARG A 238 19.38 -38.54 -4.49
N ASN A 239 18.11 -38.23 -4.41
CA ASN A 239 17.05 -39.01 -5.02
C ASN A 239 16.04 -38.10 -5.76
N LYS A 240 14.86 -38.61 -6.12
CA LYS A 240 13.83 -37.83 -6.82
C LYS A 240 13.21 -36.70 -5.96
N LEU A 241 13.33 -36.77 -4.65
CA LEU A 241 12.64 -35.88 -3.69
C LEU A 241 13.60 -34.98 -2.93
N ILE A 242 14.78 -35.47 -2.54
CA ILE A 242 15.71 -34.78 -1.66
C ILE A 242 17.15 -34.87 -2.14
N GLU A 243 17.94 -33.90 -1.72
CA GLU A 243 19.40 -33.93 -1.71
C GLU A 243 19.87 -33.74 -0.27
N ILE A 244 20.95 -34.42 0.12
CA ILE A 244 21.59 -34.21 1.41
C ILE A 244 22.92 -33.51 1.18
N ILE A 245 23.06 -32.34 1.77
CA ILE A 245 24.29 -31.55 1.73
C ILE A 245 25.07 -31.79 3.01
N HIS A 246 26.31 -32.27 2.88
CA HIS A 246 27.30 -32.31 3.95
C HIS A 246 28.15 -31.07 3.90
N TYR A 247 28.10 -30.24 4.92
CA TYR A 247 28.91 -29.04 5.01
C TYR A 247 30.34 -29.37 5.40
N ASN A 248 31.31 -28.72 4.76
CA ASN A 248 32.74 -29.00 4.96
C ASN A 248 33.14 -28.73 6.40
N PRO A 249 33.82 -29.70 7.06
CA PRO A 249 34.28 -29.55 8.43
C PRO A 249 35.20 -28.35 8.59
N SER A 250 35.00 -27.57 9.63
CA SER A 250 35.86 -26.43 9.96
C SER A 250 37.22 -26.83 10.55
N ARG A 251 37.35 -28.08 11.02
CA ARG A 251 38.54 -28.62 11.67
C ARG A 251 38.69 -30.10 11.36
N LYS A 252 39.93 -30.63 11.47
CA LYS A 252 40.25 -32.05 11.27
C LYS A 252 39.50 -32.98 12.23
N LYS A 253 39.23 -32.55 13.46
CA LYS A 253 38.53 -33.32 14.50
C LYS A 253 37.19 -32.68 14.77
N MET A 254 36.11 -33.34 14.36
CA MET A 254 34.72 -32.95 14.61
C MET A 254 34.14 -33.82 15.76
N ARG A 255 32.99 -33.46 16.27
CA ARG A 255 32.23 -34.28 17.25
C ARG A 255 31.75 -35.56 16.55
N GLU A 256 31.73 -36.65 17.29
CA GLU A 256 31.34 -37.98 16.78
C GLU A 256 29.90 -38.02 16.29
N ARG A 257 28.98 -37.41 17.06
CA ARG A 257 27.55 -37.36 16.69
C ARG A 257 27.32 -36.26 15.66
N PRO A 258 26.81 -36.60 14.46
CA PRO A 258 26.43 -35.61 13.45
C PRO A 258 25.07 -34.99 13.80
N LEU A 259 24.80 -33.85 13.21
CA LEU A 259 23.49 -33.20 13.21
C LEU A 259 22.95 -33.18 11.77
N LEU A 260 21.79 -33.84 11.58
CA LEU A 260 21.02 -33.75 10.35
C LEU A 260 19.83 -32.81 10.56
N ILE A 261 19.72 -31.80 9.73
CA ILE A 261 18.67 -30.79 9.80
C ILE A 261 17.73 -31.00 8.61
N PHE A 262 16.44 -31.09 8.90
CA PHE A 262 15.37 -31.08 7.90
C PHE A 262 14.69 -29.69 7.96
N PRO A 263 15.04 -28.75 7.06
CA PRO A 263 14.35 -27.48 7.01
C PRO A 263 12.90 -27.69 6.53
N PRO A 264 11.97 -26.82 6.92
CA PRO A 264 10.62 -26.82 6.35
C PRO A 264 10.70 -26.74 4.83
N TRP A 265 9.93 -27.57 4.14
CA TRP A 265 9.94 -27.69 2.66
C TRP A 265 9.49 -26.41 1.94
N ILE A 266 8.86 -25.45 2.64
CA ILE A 266 8.53 -24.12 2.13
C ILE A 266 9.77 -23.23 2.02
N ASN A 267 10.81 -23.46 2.81
CA ASN A 267 12.02 -22.65 2.83
C ASN A 267 13.07 -23.13 1.82
N LYS A 268 13.91 -22.21 1.38
CA LYS A 268 15.13 -22.56 0.64
C LYS A 268 16.11 -23.34 1.53
N PHE A 269 16.90 -24.24 0.97
CA PHE A 269 17.86 -25.06 1.71
C PHE A 269 18.84 -24.24 2.54
N TYR A 270 19.10 -22.99 2.16
CA TYR A 270 20.04 -22.07 2.80
C TYR A 270 19.39 -21.13 3.83
N ILE A 271 18.14 -21.38 4.26
CA ILE A 271 17.48 -20.52 5.27
C ILE A 271 18.29 -20.38 6.55
N LEU A 272 19.12 -21.37 6.90
CA LEU A 272 20.01 -21.37 8.04
C LEU A 272 21.43 -20.90 7.72
N ASP A 273 21.68 -20.43 6.50
CA ASP A 273 22.98 -19.96 6.02
C ASP A 273 22.85 -18.73 5.12
N LEU A 274 22.09 -17.73 5.58
CA LEU A 274 21.76 -16.55 4.77
C LEU A 274 22.98 -15.67 4.54
N GLN A 275 23.74 -15.34 5.59
CA GLN A 275 24.96 -14.53 5.52
C GLN A 275 25.94 -14.95 6.62
N PRO A 276 27.25 -14.67 6.48
CA PRO A 276 28.28 -15.15 7.39
C PRO A 276 28.03 -14.84 8.87
N GLU A 277 27.52 -13.65 9.15
CA GLU A 277 27.26 -13.15 10.50
C GLU A 277 26.01 -13.78 11.13
N ASN A 278 25.08 -14.25 10.26
CA ASN A 278 23.77 -14.78 10.65
C ASN A 278 23.58 -16.22 10.13
N SER A 279 24.64 -17.03 10.09
CA SER A 279 24.61 -18.41 9.65
C SER A 279 24.66 -19.38 10.84
N MET A 280 23.55 -20.11 11.05
CA MET A 280 23.52 -21.23 12.00
C MET A 280 24.45 -22.36 11.57
N ILE A 281 24.56 -22.62 10.26
CA ILE A 281 25.47 -23.64 9.71
C ILE A 281 26.90 -23.30 10.08
N ARG A 282 27.35 -22.08 9.82
CA ARG A 282 28.71 -21.63 10.16
C ARG A 282 28.96 -21.71 11.67
N TRP A 283 27.98 -21.34 12.48
CA TRP A 283 28.09 -21.45 13.94
C TRP A 283 28.25 -22.90 14.38
N LEU A 284 27.44 -23.84 13.88
CA LEU A 284 27.54 -25.27 14.19
C LEU A 284 28.91 -25.83 13.81
N LEU A 285 29.38 -25.52 12.61
CA LEU A 285 30.72 -25.92 12.17
C LEU A 285 31.83 -25.38 13.09
N SER A 286 31.69 -24.13 13.56
CA SER A 286 32.64 -23.53 14.52
C SER A 286 32.67 -24.26 15.86
N LYS A 287 31.52 -24.86 16.27
CA LYS A 287 31.39 -25.69 17.46
C LYS A 287 31.76 -27.17 17.21
N ARG A 288 32.36 -27.47 16.06
CA ARG A 288 32.80 -28.81 15.64
C ARG A 288 31.65 -29.82 15.47
N VAL A 289 30.46 -29.34 15.17
CA VAL A 289 29.33 -30.22 14.87
C VAL A 289 29.38 -30.60 13.40
N ASN A 290 29.40 -31.91 13.13
CA ASN A 290 29.35 -32.43 11.75
C ASN A 290 27.90 -32.25 11.24
N THR A 291 27.70 -31.33 10.28
CA THR A 291 26.38 -30.80 9.92
C THR A 291 25.95 -31.22 8.54
N PHE A 292 24.72 -31.71 8.46
CA PHE A 292 24.04 -32.12 7.23
C PHE A 292 22.69 -31.40 7.13
N VAL A 293 22.27 -31.04 5.93
CA VAL A 293 20.96 -30.45 5.65
C VAL A 293 20.35 -31.15 4.44
#